data_cfbc16ff45906c5bb154ac79508348e5
#
_entry.id   cfbc16ff45906c5bb154ac79508348e5
#
_cell.length_a   1.000
_cell.length_b   1.000
_cell.length_c   1.000
_cell.angle_alpha   90.00
_cell.angle_beta   90.00
_cell.angle_gamma   90.00
#
_symmetry.space_group_name_H-M   'P 1'
#
loop_
_entity.id
_entity.type
_entity.pdbx_description
1 polymer ?
#
loop_
_entity_poly.entity_id
_entity_poly.type
_entity_poly.pdbx_seq_one_letter_code
_entity_poly.pdbx_strand_id
1 'polypeptide(L)'
;MKVVNLLNVPVDNFSITELFERLEDGGGVVFTPNVDHLIKLQYDRDFYEAYNSCDYRVCDSQILMYASRFLGTPIQEKISGSDLFPAFYTYHKDNEHTKIFLLGAAEGVAIQAQGKINQKIGRKIVVAAYSPSFGFEKNEEECEKIIDIINQSGATVLAIGVGAPKQEKWLVKYRDKLTNIKVFLAIGATIDFEAGCKARSPKWMSEVGIEWAYRLLSEPRRLWKRYLIDALPFFRLIVEQKLGNYKMPFFDG
;
A
#
# COMPACT_ATOMS: atom_id res chain seq x y z
N MET A 1 -1.81 20.65 7.19
CA MET A 1 -2.19 19.48 6.37
C MET A 1 -3.56 19.04 6.83
N LYS A 2 -4.55 18.84 5.95
CA LYS A 2 -5.85 18.29 6.37
C LYS A 2 -5.71 16.79 6.55
N VAL A 3 -5.96 16.30 7.75
CA VAL A 3 -5.98 14.89 8.09
C VAL A 3 -7.41 14.49 8.44
N VAL A 4 -7.84 13.33 7.99
CA VAL A 4 -9.14 12.74 8.32
C VAL A 4 -8.92 11.52 9.18
N ASN A 5 -9.41 11.55 10.41
CA ASN A 5 -9.29 10.42 11.33
C ASN A 5 -10.38 9.38 11.04
N LEU A 6 -9.98 8.21 10.58
CA LEU A 6 -10.82 7.03 10.44
C LEU A 6 -10.39 6.00 11.49
N LEU A 7 -11.20 5.85 12.51
CA LEU A 7 -10.86 5.09 13.72
C LEU A 7 -9.55 5.64 14.34
N ASN A 8 -8.56 4.78 14.51
CA ASN A 8 -7.22 5.14 15.02
C ASN A 8 -6.20 5.49 13.92
N VAL A 9 -6.65 5.75 12.68
CA VAL A 9 -5.76 6.05 11.55
C VAL A 9 -5.96 7.48 11.08
N PRO A 10 -4.95 8.33 11.15
CA PRO A 10 -4.95 9.66 10.53
C PRO A 10 -4.66 9.52 9.02
N VAL A 11 -5.70 9.60 8.20
CA VAL A 11 -5.59 9.54 6.73
C VAL A 11 -5.27 10.92 6.18
N ASP A 12 -4.23 11.01 5.37
CA ASP A 12 -3.84 12.25 4.72
C ASP A 12 -4.82 12.62 3.60
N ASN A 13 -5.37 13.84 3.66
CA ASN A 13 -6.42 14.29 2.76
C ASN A 13 -5.85 15.23 1.69
N PHE A 14 -5.19 14.65 0.70
CA PHE A 14 -4.66 15.35 -0.47
C PHE A 14 -4.82 14.51 -1.74
N SER A 15 -4.57 15.13 -2.89
CA SER A 15 -4.63 14.48 -4.19
C SER A 15 -3.37 13.65 -4.46
N ILE A 16 -3.45 12.77 -5.47
CA ILE A 16 -2.29 12.00 -5.92
C ILE A 16 -1.16 12.92 -6.41
N THR A 17 -1.48 14.05 -7.03
CA THR A 17 -0.49 15.04 -7.48
C THR A 17 0.23 15.69 -6.31
N GLU A 18 -0.52 16.13 -5.28
CA GLU A 18 0.06 16.68 -4.05
C GLU A 18 0.94 15.65 -3.32
N LEU A 19 0.60 14.36 -3.37
CA LEU A 19 1.45 13.31 -2.85
C LEU A 19 2.78 13.22 -3.61
N PHE A 20 2.75 13.28 -4.95
CA PHE A 20 3.97 13.19 -5.76
C PHE A 20 4.90 14.38 -5.53
N GLU A 21 4.36 15.60 -5.46
CA GLU A 21 5.13 16.81 -5.13
C GLU A 21 5.85 16.65 -3.78
N ARG A 22 5.15 16.14 -2.75
CA ARG A 22 5.75 15.90 -1.42
C ARG A 22 6.83 14.82 -1.45
N LEU A 23 6.63 13.75 -2.24
CA LEU A 23 7.61 12.68 -2.39
C LEU A 23 8.87 13.14 -3.16
N GLU A 24 8.72 14.09 -4.09
CA GLU A 24 9.87 14.72 -4.77
C GLU A 24 10.71 15.57 -3.82
N ASP A 25 10.04 16.36 -2.95
CA ASP A 25 10.71 17.25 -2.01
C ASP A 25 11.41 16.52 -0.88
N GLY A 26 10.73 15.56 -0.23
CA GLY A 26 11.19 14.96 1.03
C GLY A 26 11.32 13.44 1.02
N GLY A 27 10.86 12.76 -0.03
CA GLY A 27 10.72 11.30 0.00
C GLY A 27 9.66 10.84 0.99
N GLY A 28 9.79 9.60 1.50
CA GLY A 28 8.97 9.08 2.59
C GLY A 28 8.32 7.73 2.30
N VAL A 29 7.66 7.22 3.34
CA VAL A 29 6.95 5.92 3.35
C VAL A 29 5.47 6.15 3.13
N VAL A 30 4.92 5.55 2.09
CA VAL A 30 3.49 5.65 1.73
C VAL A 30 2.78 4.34 2.01
N PHE A 31 1.78 4.38 2.89
CA PHE A 31 0.83 3.29 3.10
C PHE A 31 -0.54 3.63 2.56
N THR A 32 -1.27 2.61 2.12
CA THR A 32 -2.58 2.75 1.49
C THR A 32 -3.65 2.01 2.32
N PRO A 33 -4.14 2.63 3.44
CA PRO A 33 -5.13 2.02 4.31
C PRO A 33 -6.43 1.70 3.58
N ASN A 34 -6.96 0.51 3.89
CA ASN A 34 -8.27 0.03 3.47
C ASN A 34 -9.01 -0.60 4.65
N VAL A 35 -10.23 -1.10 4.45
CA VAL A 35 -11.07 -1.69 5.51
C VAL A 35 -10.35 -2.79 6.30
N ASP A 36 -9.67 -3.71 5.61
CA ASP A 36 -8.93 -4.80 6.26
C ASP A 36 -7.78 -4.28 7.14
N HIS A 37 -7.08 -3.24 6.67
CA HIS A 37 -6.03 -2.59 7.46
C HIS A 37 -6.62 -1.95 8.73
N LEU A 38 -7.70 -1.17 8.60
CA LEU A 38 -8.31 -0.51 9.74
C LEU A 38 -8.79 -1.50 10.81
N ILE A 39 -9.28 -2.66 10.41
CA ILE A 39 -9.67 -3.72 11.34
C ILE A 39 -8.44 -4.34 12.01
N LYS A 40 -7.40 -4.70 11.25
CA LYS A 40 -6.17 -5.25 11.82
C LYS A 40 -5.50 -4.31 12.81
N LEU A 41 -5.53 -3.02 12.53
CA LEU A 41 -4.99 -1.97 13.41
C LEU A 41 -5.74 -1.84 14.75
N GLN A 42 -6.85 -2.55 14.95
CA GLN A 42 -7.55 -2.59 16.25
C GLN A 42 -6.94 -3.63 17.21
N TYR A 43 -6.19 -4.62 16.70
CA TYR A 43 -5.69 -5.73 17.52
C TYR A 43 -4.22 -6.12 17.26
N ASP A 44 -3.60 -5.63 16.18
CA ASP A 44 -2.18 -5.87 15.85
C ASP A 44 -1.35 -4.63 16.19
N ARG A 45 -0.75 -4.61 17.39
CA ARG A 45 0.03 -3.49 17.90
C ARG A 45 1.23 -3.14 17.02
N ASP A 46 1.99 -4.15 16.58
CA ASP A 46 3.16 -3.90 15.72
C ASP A 46 2.75 -3.25 14.38
N PHE A 47 1.58 -3.66 13.85
CA PHE A 47 1.05 -3.06 12.63
C PHE A 47 0.60 -1.61 12.88
N TYR A 48 0.00 -1.33 14.03
CA TYR A 48 -0.37 0.03 14.45
C TYR A 48 0.87 0.92 14.61
N GLU A 49 1.92 0.42 15.25
CA GLU A 49 3.19 1.14 15.38
C GLU A 49 3.84 1.41 14.02
N ALA A 50 3.79 0.44 13.08
CA ALA A 50 4.23 0.65 11.72
C ALA A 50 3.46 1.78 11.02
N TYR A 51 2.14 1.83 11.19
CA TYR A 51 1.31 2.90 10.63
C TYR A 51 1.60 4.27 11.23
N ASN A 52 1.96 4.34 12.51
CA ASN A 52 2.33 5.59 13.17
C ASN A 52 3.69 6.13 12.69
N SER A 53 4.58 5.25 12.25
CA SER A 53 5.93 5.62 11.78
C SER A 53 6.02 5.91 10.28
N CYS A 54 4.95 5.72 9.49
CA CYS A 54 4.97 6.09 8.08
C CYS A 54 4.70 7.60 7.88
N ASP A 55 5.17 8.13 6.76
CA ASP A 55 5.07 9.56 6.46
C ASP A 55 3.71 9.93 5.86
N TYR A 56 3.16 9.06 5.01
CA TYR A 56 1.90 9.29 4.29
C TYR A 56 0.96 8.09 4.36
N ARG A 57 -0.33 8.36 4.64
CA ARG A 57 -1.43 7.37 4.69
C ARG A 57 -2.55 7.82 3.76
N VAL A 58 -2.58 7.29 2.54
CA VAL A 58 -3.55 7.68 1.52
C VAL A 58 -4.66 6.64 1.35
N CYS A 59 -5.89 7.09 1.14
CA CYS A 59 -7.08 6.24 1.16
C CYS A 59 -7.18 5.28 -0.01
N ASP A 60 -7.07 3.97 0.23
CA ASP A 60 -7.17 2.91 -0.81
C ASP A 60 -8.59 2.37 -1.02
N SER A 61 -9.60 2.90 -0.37
CA SER A 61 -10.91 2.23 -0.41
C SER A 61 -12.07 3.19 -0.62
N GLN A 62 -12.92 2.88 -1.59
CA GLN A 62 -14.18 3.61 -1.77
C GLN A 62 -15.09 3.51 -0.55
N ILE A 63 -15.02 2.39 0.20
CA ILE A 63 -15.77 2.22 1.45
C ILE A 63 -15.27 3.22 2.50
N LEU A 64 -13.95 3.47 2.57
CA LEU A 64 -13.39 4.49 3.47
C LEU A 64 -13.82 5.91 3.04
N MET A 65 -13.93 6.17 1.73
CA MET A 65 -14.48 7.43 1.21
C MET A 65 -15.93 7.64 1.70
N TYR A 66 -16.76 6.59 1.65
CA TYR A 66 -18.13 6.67 2.16
C TYR A 66 -18.17 6.84 3.68
N ALA A 67 -17.32 6.12 4.42
CA ALA A 67 -17.21 6.27 5.87
C ALA A 67 -16.80 7.70 6.27
N SER A 68 -15.83 8.30 5.57
CA SER A 68 -15.38 9.67 5.83
C SER A 68 -16.50 10.70 5.61
N ARG A 69 -17.33 10.52 4.57
CA ARG A 69 -18.51 11.34 4.31
C ARG A 69 -19.56 11.18 5.42
N PHE A 70 -19.82 9.92 5.84
CA PHE A 70 -20.74 9.63 6.95
C PHE A 70 -20.29 10.28 8.25
N LEU A 71 -18.99 10.31 8.53
CA LEU A 71 -18.42 10.99 9.70
C LEU A 71 -18.46 12.53 9.60
N GLY A 72 -18.69 13.09 8.40
CA GLY A 72 -18.73 14.54 8.16
C GLY A 72 -17.37 15.15 7.84
N THR A 73 -16.36 14.33 7.58
CA THR A 73 -14.98 14.73 7.23
C THR A 73 -14.55 14.06 5.93
N PRO A 74 -15.09 14.48 4.76
CA PRO A 74 -14.88 13.79 3.50
C PRO A 74 -13.43 13.79 3.06
N ILE A 75 -12.93 12.61 2.67
CA ILE A 75 -11.65 12.46 1.98
C ILE A 75 -11.82 12.92 0.53
N GLN A 76 -10.82 13.63 0.02
CA GLN A 76 -10.83 14.29 -1.30
C GLN A 76 -10.70 13.27 -2.43
N GLU A 77 -9.76 12.33 -2.34
CA GLU A 77 -9.43 11.40 -3.40
C GLU A 77 -9.14 10.00 -2.87
N LYS A 78 -9.56 8.97 -3.65
CA LYS A 78 -9.16 7.59 -3.42
C LYS A 78 -7.86 7.32 -4.17
N ILE A 79 -6.82 6.92 -3.45
CA ILE A 79 -5.48 6.60 -3.98
C ILE A 79 -5.14 5.17 -3.61
N SER A 80 -5.55 4.21 -4.44
CA SER A 80 -5.23 2.80 -4.21
C SER A 80 -3.79 2.48 -4.64
N GLY A 81 -3.16 1.47 -4.05
CA GLY A 81 -1.84 1.02 -4.47
C GLY A 81 -1.76 0.70 -5.98
N SER A 82 -2.85 0.16 -6.53
CA SER A 82 -2.97 -0.18 -7.96
C SER A 82 -3.21 1.03 -8.88
N ASP A 83 -3.61 2.18 -8.35
CA ASP A 83 -3.64 3.45 -9.08
C ASP A 83 -2.35 4.25 -8.86
N LEU A 84 -1.88 4.29 -7.61
CA LEU A 84 -0.71 5.02 -7.17
C LEU A 84 0.55 4.63 -7.95
N PHE A 85 0.85 3.34 -8.04
CA PHE A 85 2.10 2.89 -8.61
C PHE A 85 2.21 3.15 -10.13
N PRO A 86 1.19 2.84 -10.97
CA PRO A 86 1.18 3.22 -12.37
C PRO A 86 1.24 4.73 -12.60
N ALA A 87 0.56 5.51 -11.80
CA ALA A 87 0.63 6.97 -11.88
C ALA A 87 2.02 7.48 -11.49
N PHE A 88 2.63 6.92 -10.43
CA PHE A 88 3.96 7.30 -9.96
C PHE A 88 5.04 7.10 -11.03
N TYR A 89 5.16 5.90 -11.61
CA TYR A 89 6.19 5.67 -12.60
C TYR A 89 5.91 6.41 -13.93
N THR A 90 4.65 6.74 -14.22
CA THR A 90 4.29 7.56 -15.40
C THR A 90 4.62 9.03 -15.18
N TYR A 91 4.35 9.56 -13.98
CA TYR A 91 4.73 10.92 -13.58
C TYR A 91 6.25 11.14 -13.66
N HIS A 92 7.02 10.16 -13.21
CA HIS A 92 8.49 10.20 -13.23
C HIS A 92 9.14 9.61 -14.49
N LYS A 93 8.39 9.41 -15.59
CA LYS A 93 8.91 8.77 -16.81
C LYS A 93 10.16 9.43 -17.36
N ASP A 94 10.28 10.75 -17.27
CA ASP A 94 11.38 11.55 -17.80
C ASP A 94 12.45 11.88 -16.73
N ASN A 95 12.24 11.48 -15.47
CA ASN A 95 13.17 11.73 -14.36
C ASN A 95 14.18 10.57 -14.23
N GLU A 96 15.39 10.74 -14.73
CA GLU A 96 16.46 9.73 -14.70
C GLU A 96 16.94 9.37 -13.28
N HIS A 97 16.70 10.22 -12.29
CA HIS A 97 17.05 9.95 -10.90
C HIS A 97 16.06 8.99 -10.24
N THR A 98 14.85 8.84 -10.80
CA THR A 98 13.87 7.87 -10.32
C THR A 98 14.18 6.48 -10.85
N LYS A 99 14.68 5.62 -9.96
CA LYS A 99 15.05 4.22 -10.22
C LYS A 99 14.31 3.33 -9.22
N ILE A 100 13.47 2.45 -9.73
CA ILE A 100 12.54 1.64 -8.92
C ILE A 100 13.10 0.22 -8.74
N PHE A 101 13.04 -0.28 -7.48
CA PHE A 101 13.18 -1.69 -7.16
C PHE A 101 11.80 -2.28 -6.89
N LEU A 102 11.47 -3.43 -7.51
CA LEU A 102 10.25 -4.19 -7.20
C LEU A 102 10.58 -5.33 -6.24
N LEU A 103 9.91 -5.36 -5.08
CA LEU A 103 10.05 -6.44 -4.11
C LEU A 103 8.70 -7.12 -3.89
N GLY A 104 8.55 -8.37 -4.26
CA GLY A 104 7.32 -9.11 -3.99
C GLY A 104 6.83 -9.98 -5.14
N ALA A 105 5.55 -10.36 -5.04
CA ALA A 105 4.87 -11.32 -5.92
C ALA A 105 5.51 -12.72 -5.91
N ALA A 106 4.95 -13.66 -6.68
CA ALA A 106 5.51 -15.00 -6.84
C ALA A 106 6.80 -14.97 -7.69
N GLU A 107 7.56 -16.05 -7.63
CA GLU A 107 8.81 -16.20 -8.39
C GLU A 107 8.61 -15.89 -9.88
N GLY A 108 9.49 -15.06 -10.45
CA GLY A 108 9.44 -14.61 -11.85
C GLY A 108 8.44 -13.49 -12.14
N VAL A 109 7.42 -13.26 -11.30
CA VAL A 109 6.36 -12.28 -11.55
C VAL A 109 6.89 -10.85 -11.46
N ALA A 110 7.74 -10.55 -10.46
CA ALA A 110 8.34 -9.22 -10.34
C ALA A 110 9.23 -8.86 -11.54
N ILE A 111 9.98 -9.82 -12.06
CA ILE A 111 10.82 -9.65 -13.28
C ILE A 111 9.92 -9.41 -14.52
N GLN A 112 8.81 -10.13 -14.63
CA GLN A 112 7.84 -9.91 -15.71
C GLN A 112 7.22 -8.51 -15.66
N ALA A 113 6.84 -8.05 -14.44
CA ALA A 113 6.35 -6.69 -14.23
C ALA A 113 7.40 -5.64 -14.60
N GLN A 114 8.67 -5.84 -14.19
CA GLN A 114 9.80 -4.99 -14.58
C GLN A 114 9.90 -4.83 -16.10
N GLY A 115 9.88 -5.94 -16.84
CA GLY A 115 9.98 -5.92 -18.31
C GLY A 115 8.83 -5.12 -18.95
N LYS A 116 7.58 -5.37 -18.51
CA LYS A 116 6.39 -4.68 -19.04
C LYS A 116 6.38 -3.19 -18.72
N ILE A 117 6.73 -2.81 -17.49
CA ILE A 117 6.79 -1.39 -17.07
C ILE A 117 7.87 -0.66 -17.89
N ASN A 118 9.08 -1.24 -18.01
CA ASN A 118 10.18 -0.63 -18.75
C ASN A 118 9.83 -0.49 -20.23
N GLN A 119 9.19 -1.49 -20.83
CA GLN A 119 8.69 -1.42 -22.20
C GLN A 119 7.65 -0.31 -22.38
N LYS A 120 6.68 -0.21 -21.46
CA LYS A 120 5.62 0.81 -21.48
C LYS A 120 6.16 2.23 -21.36
N ILE A 121 7.19 2.43 -20.53
CA ILE A 121 7.80 3.74 -20.29
C ILE A 121 8.85 4.09 -21.34
N GLY A 122 9.40 3.11 -22.03
CA GLY A 122 10.46 3.31 -23.05
C GLY A 122 11.86 3.49 -22.45
N ARG A 123 12.04 3.30 -21.13
CA ARG A 123 13.33 3.33 -20.44
C ARG A 123 13.38 2.35 -19.27
N LYS A 124 14.58 2.08 -18.76
CA LYS A 124 14.82 1.20 -17.61
C LYS A 124 14.53 1.96 -16.30
N ILE A 125 13.25 2.31 -16.04
CA ILE A 125 12.83 2.95 -14.79
C ILE A 125 12.81 1.96 -13.61
N VAL A 126 12.39 0.70 -13.84
CA VAL A 126 12.53 -0.40 -12.89
C VAL A 126 13.90 -1.05 -13.13
N VAL A 127 14.85 -0.75 -12.24
CA VAL A 127 16.26 -1.16 -12.41
C VAL A 127 16.51 -2.59 -11.95
N ALA A 128 15.74 -3.07 -10.94
CA ALA A 128 15.83 -4.44 -10.44
C ALA A 128 14.49 -4.90 -9.87
N ALA A 129 14.33 -6.22 -9.74
CA ALA A 129 13.16 -6.87 -9.17
C ALA A 129 13.57 -8.16 -8.45
N TYR A 130 12.91 -8.45 -7.32
CA TYR A 130 13.13 -9.66 -6.55
C TYR A 130 11.82 -10.19 -6.00
N SER A 131 11.61 -11.50 -6.14
CA SER A 131 10.47 -12.22 -5.56
C SER A 131 10.99 -13.06 -4.39
N PRO A 132 10.71 -12.66 -3.14
CA PRO A 132 11.19 -13.38 -1.96
C PRO A 132 10.45 -14.70 -1.75
N SER A 133 11.02 -15.59 -0.93
CA SER A 133 10.37 -16.83 -0.53
C SER A 133 9.13 -16.56 0.34
N PHE A 134 8.19 -17.52 0.38
CA PHE A 134 7.02 -17.37 1.25
C PHE A 134 7.44 -17.38 2.72
N GLY A 135 7.11 -16.32 3.46
CA GLY A 135 7.47 -16.18 4.87
C GLY A 135 8.86 -15.58 5.11
N PHE A 136 9.50 -15.03 4.06
CA PHE A 136 10.82 -14.40 4.14
C PHE A 136 10.96 -13.38 5.28
N GLU A 137 9.87 -12.71 5.64
CA GLU A 137 9.85 -11.72 6.70
C GLU A 137 10.22 -12.25 8.08
N LYS A 138 10.25 -13.59 8.23
CA LYS A 138 10.68 -14.32 9.43
C LYS A 138 12.09 -14.90 9.32
N ASN A 139 12.69 -14.82 8.13
CA ASN A 139 14.03 -15.30 7.85
C ASN A 139 14.99 -14.11 7.77
N GLU A 140 15.75 -13.88 8.84
CA GLU A 140 16.67 -12.74 8.97
C GLU A 140 17.76 -12.78 7.88
N GLU A 141 18.31 -13.95 7.57
CA GLU A 141 19.34 -14.12 6.55
C GLU A 141 18.81 -13.73 5.15
N GLU A 142 17.58 -14.14 4.81
CA GLU A 142 16.96 -13.73 3.55
C GLU A 142 16.65 -12.23 3.54
N CYS A 143 16.21 -11.67 4.67
CA CYS A 143 15.98 -10.22 4.78
C CYS A 143 17.27 -9.42 4.56
N GLU A 144 18.39 -9.80 5.18
CA GLU A 144 19.69 -9.14 4.98
C GLU A 144 20.15 -9.26 3.51
N LYS A 145 20.02 -10.44 2.91
CA LYS A 145 20.31 -10.63 1.48
C LYS A 145 19.48 -9.71 0.59
N ILE A 146 18.19 -9.55 0.89
CA ILE A 146 17.29 -8.63 0.14
C ILE A 146 17.76 -7.19 0.29
N ILE A 147 18.14 -6.77 1.49
CA ILE A 147 18.68 -5.42 1.76
C ILE A 147 19.93 -5.16 0.93
N ASP A 148 20.85 -6.12 0.89
CA ASP A 148 22.07 -6.02 0.09
C ASP A 148 21.77 -5.89 -1.40
N ILE A 149 20.85 -6.71 -1.92
CA ILE A 149 20.42 -6.65 -3.33
C ILE A 149 19.82 -5.27 -3.65
N ILE A 150 18.97 -4.74 -2.77
CA ILE A 150 18.36 -3.42 -2.96
C ILE A 150 19.44 -2.32 -2.97
N ASN A 151 20.34 -2.31 -1.99
CA ASN A 151 21.38 -1.30 -1.88
C ASN A 151 22.37 -1.33 -3.07
N GLN A 152 22.67 -2.51 -3.60
CA GLN A 152 23.53 -2.67 -4.78
C GLN A 152 22.83 -2.32 -6.10
N SER A 153 21.50 -2.28 -6.15
CA SER A 153 20.73 -2.04 -7.37
C SER A 153 20.82 -0.60 -7.90
N GLY A 154 21.24 0.35 -7.06
CA GLY A 154 21.19 1.77 -7.35
C GLY A 154 19.77 2.35 -7.41
N ALA A 155 18.76 1.64 -6.89
CA ALA A 155 17.39 2.13 -6.80
C ALA A 155 17.26 3.29 -5.81
N THR A 156 16.34 4.20 -6.09
CA THR A 156 15.97 5.33 -5.23
C THR A 156 14.54 5.21 -4.70
N VAL A 157 13.78 4.28 -5.26
CA VAL A 157 12.39 3.97 -4.89
C VAL A 157 12.25 2.47 -4.67
N LEU A 158 11.64 2.08 -3.54
CA LEU A 158 11.25 0.70 -3.28
C LEU A 158 9.73 0.56 -3.37
N ALA A 159 9.25 -0.24 -4.31
CA ALA A 159 7.85 -0.64 -4.40
C ALA A 159 7.72 -2.09 -3.91
N ILE A 160 7.06 -2.27 -2.74
CA ILE A 160 6.90 -3.57 -2.10
C ILE A 160 5.47 -4.08 -2.22
N GLY A 161 5.32 -5.34 -2.67
CA GLY A 161 4.03 -5.99 -2.90
C GLY A 161 3.98 -7.43 -2.36
N VAL A 162 4.17 -7.61 -1.05
CA VAL A 162 4.10 -8.91 -0.37
C VAL A 162 2.83 -9.07 0.49
N GLY A 163 1.99 -8.03 0.50
CA GLY A 163 0.71 -7.98 1.20
C GLY A 163 0.80 -7.54 2.67
N ALA A 164 -0.30 -6.92 3.14
CA ALA A 164 -0.42 -6.43 4.52
C ALA A 164 -0.71 -7.57 5.51
N PRO A 165 -0.21 -7.49 6.74
CA PRO A 165 0.62 -6.43 7.34
C PRO A 165 2.13 -6.59 7.13
N LYS A 166 2.56 -7.60 6.35
CA LYS A 166 3.98 -7.98 6.21
C LYS A 166 4.81 -6.87 5.57
N GLN A 167 4.31 -6.27 4.48
CA GLN A 167 5.02 -5.22 3.75
C GLN A 167 5.27 -3.99 4.62
N GLU A 168 4.27 -3.56 5.39
CA GLU A 168 4.36 -2.39 6.25
C GLU A 168 5.34 -2.63 7.41
N LYS A 169 5.22 -3.78 8.10
CA LYS A 169 6.11 -4.17 9.19
C LYS A 169 7.54 -4.33 8.71
N TRP A 170 7.75 -4.96 7.54
CA TRP A 170 9.07 -5.15 6.95
C TRP A 170 9.72 -3.82 6.58
N LEU A 171 8.97 -2.91 5.94
CA LEU A 171 9.46 -1.57 5.59
C LEU A 171 9.94 -0.81 6.82
N VAL A 172 9.13 -0.76 7.88
CA VAL A 172 9.49 -0.03 9.10
C VAL A 172 10.69 -0.65 9.80
N LYS A 173 10.79 -1.99 9.82
CA LYS A 173 11.93 -2.68 10.44
C LYS A 173 13.26 -2.41 9.73
N TYR A 174 13.23 -2.27 8.39
CA TYR A 174 14.46 -2.29 7.60
C TYR A 174 14.74 -1.00 6.81
N ARG A 175 13.85 0.00 6.80
CA ARG A 175 14.03 1.23 6.01
C ARG A 175 15.37 1.93 6.27
N ASP A 176 15.83 1.95 7.52
CA ASP A 176 17.07 2.63 7.89
C ASP A 176 18.34 1.93 7.38
N LYS A 177 18.21 0.64 6.97
CA LYS A 177 19.28 -0.11 6.30
C LYS A 177 19.29 0.08 4.78
N LEU A 178 18.26 0.70 4.20
CA LEU A 178 18.10 0.92 2.76
C LEU A 178 18.61 2.32 2.38
N THR A 179 19.94 2.46 2.31
CA THR A 179 20.66 3.75 2.32
C THR A 179 20.37 4.65 1.12
N ASN A 180 20.01 4.08 -0.04
CA ASN A 180 19.77 4.84 -1.28
C ASN A 180 18.29 5.09 -1.55
N ILE A 181 17.39 4.42 -0.81
CA ILE A 181 15.95 4.53 -1.04
C ILE A 181 15.42 5.79 -0.35
N LYS A 182 14.78 6.65 -1.13
CA LYS A 182 14.12 7.87 -0.65
C LYS A 182 12.60 7.70 -0.54
N VAL A 183 12.01 6.91 -1.42
CA VAL A 183 10.56 6.69 -1.50
C VAL A 183 10.24 5.21 -1.33
N PHE A 184 9.30 4.92 -0.42
CA PHE A 184 8.85 3.57 -0.13
C PHE A 184 7.35 3.48 -0.37
N LEU A 185 6.93 2.61 -1.29
CA LEU A 185 5.54 2.43 -1.69
C LEU A 185 5.05 1.02 -1.33
N ALA A 186 4.11 0.91 -0.40
CA ALA A 186 3.44 -0.35 -0.07
C ALA A 186 2.26 -0.57 -1.05
N ILE A 187 2.49 -1.36 -2.10
CA ILE A 187 1.59 -1.46 -3.27
C ILE A 187 0.77 -2.75 -3.35
N GLY A 188 0.95 -3.68 -2.41
CA GLY A 188 0.20 -4.93 -2.35
C GLY A 188 0.27 -5.76 -3.64
N ALA A 189 -0.89 -6.16 -4.17
CA ALA A 189 -0.99 -7.02 -5.36
C ALA A 189 -0.70 -6.30 -6.69
N THR A 190 -0.24 -5.06 -6.67
CA THR A 190 -0.05 -4.26 -7.89
C THR A 190 1.01 -4.87 -8.82
N ILE A 191 2.04 -5.53 -8.26
CA ILE A 191 3.05 -6.22 -9.05
C ILE A 191 2.42 -7.32 -9.92
N ASP A 192 1.46 -8.09 -9.37
CA ASP A 192 0.73 -9.12 -10.13
C ASP A 192 -0.10 -8.50 -11.29
N PHE A 193 -0.68 -7.31 -11.08
CA PHE A 193 -1.44 -6.61 -12.12
C PHE A 193 -0.54 -6.09 -13.23
N GLU A 194 0.60 -5.49 -12.89
CA GLU A 194 1.59 -4.98 -13.86
C GLU A 194 2.22 -6.12 -14.65
N ALA A 195 2.45 -7.27 -14.01
CA ALA A 195 2.89 -8.48 -14.71
C ALA A 195 1.80 -9.08 -15.63
N GLY A 196 0.52 -8.70 -15.45
CA GLY A 196 -0.62 -9.29 -16.14
C GLY A 196 -0.95 -10.71 -15.68
N CYS A 197 -0.43 -11.14 -14.52
CA CYS A 197 -0.74 -12.44 -13.93
C CYS A 197 -2.13 -12.46 -13.28
N LYS A 198 -2.63 -11.28 -12.87
CA LYS A 198 -3.99 -11.09 -12.37
C LYS A 198 -4.70 -10.00 -13.15
N ALA A 199 -5.97 -10.23 -13.43
CA ALA A 199 -6.83 -9.21 -14.03
C ALA A 199 -7.23 -8.18 -12.95
N ARG A 200 -7.15 -6.91 -13.29
CA ARG A 200 -7.69 -5.83 -12.46
C ARG A 200 -9.20 -5.76 -12.68
N SER A 201 -9.95 -5.41 -11.62
CA SER A 201 -11.38 -5.15 -11.76
C SER A 201 -11.65 -4.05 -12.79
N PRO A 202 -12.78 -4.11 -13.53
CA PRO A 202 -13.21 -3.00 -14.38
C PRO A 202 -13.25 -1.68 -13.59
N LYS A 203 -12.82 -0.59 -14.20
CA LYS A 203 -12.67 0.71 -13.53
C LYS A 203 -13.95 1.18 -12.84
N TRP A 204 -15.11 1.00 -13.50
CA TRP A 204 -16.42 1.35 -12.93
C TRP A 204 -16.72 0.63 -11.60
N MET A 205 -16.29 -0.66 -11.45
CA MET A 205 -16.48 -1.40 -10.19
C MET A 205 -15.67 -0.80 -9.04
N SER A 206 -14.46 -0.31 -9.35
CA SER A 206 -13.62 0.39 -8.38
C SER A 206 -14.21 1.75 -7.99
N GLU A 207 -14.80 2.48 -8.94
CA GLU A 207 -15.43 3.78 -8.72
C GLU A 207 -16.69 3.72 -7.85
N VAL A 208 -17.52 2.69 -8.01
CA VAL A 208 -18.72 2.48 -7.17
C VAL A 208 -18.43 1.70 -5.88
N GLY A 209 -17.19 1.24 -5.66
CA GLY A 209 -16.79 0.57 -4.42
C GLY A 209 -17.13 -0.92 -4.33
N ILE A 210 -17.39 -1.59 -5.45
CA ILE A 210 -17.67 -3.04 -5.53
C ILE A 210 -16.49 -3.86 -6.07
N GLU A 211 -15.28 -3.29 -6.13
CA GLU A 211 -14.05 -4.01 -6.49
C GLU A 211 -13.84 -5.26 -5.63
N TRP A 212 -14.21 -5.19 -4.34
CA TRP A 212 -14.13 -6.33 -3.43
C TRP A 212 -14.97 -7.54 -3.90
N ALA A 213 -16.13 -7.29 -4.54
CA ALA A 213 -16.97 -8.37 -5.06
C ALA A 213 -16.30 -9.06 -6.26
N TYR A 214 -15.67 -8.29 -7.17
CA TYR A 214 -14.88 -8.83 -8.26
C TYR A 214 -13.73 -9.71 -7.75
N ARG A 215 -12.99 -9.21 -6.76
CA ARG A 215 -11.87 -9.96 -6.12
C ARG A 215 -12.39 -11.22 -5.41
N LEU A 216 -13.54 -11.13 -4.73
CA LEU A 216 -14.17 -12.27 -4.07
C LEU A 216 -14.55 -13.36 -5.08
N LEU A 217 -15.12 -13.01 -6.22
CA LEU A 217 -15.45 -13.95 -7.28
C LEU A 217 -14.19 -14.55 -7.94
N SER A 218 -13.10 -13.79 -8.03
CA SER A 218 -11.84 -14.26 -8.60
C SER A 218 -11.07 -15.20 -7.66
N GLU A 219 -11.11 -14.94 -6.34
CA GLU A 219 -10.38 -15.71 -5.32
C GLU A 219 -11.27 -16.05 -4.11
N PRO A 220 -12.39 -16.80 -4.29
CA PRO A 220 -13.40 -16.95 -3.24
C PRO A 220 -12.88 -17.64 -1.98
N ARG A 221 -12.10 -18.72 -2.13
CA ARG A 221 -11.54 -19.47 -0.99
C ARG A 221 -10.64 -18.64 -0.08
N ARG A 222 -9.95 -17.66 -0.64
CA ARG A 222 -9.01 -16.77 0.10
C ARG A 222 -9.70 -15.56 0.71
N LEU A 223 -10.73 -15.01 0.03
CA LEU A 223 -11.23 -13.66 0.34
C LEU A 223 -12.62 -13.65 1.00
N TRP A 224 -13.39 -14.75 0.98
CA TRP A 224 -14.76 -14.76 1.52
C TRP A 224 -14.82 -14.37 3.00
N LYS A 225 -13.94 -14.96 3.83
CA LYS A 225 -13.87 -14.64 5.26
C LYS A 225 -13.52 -13.17 5.48
N ARG A 226 -12.50 -12.70 4.79
CA ARG A 226 -12.01 -11.31 4.88
C ARG A 226 -13.09 -10.28 4.55
N TYR A 227 -13.90 -10.52 3.51
CA TYR A 227 -14.89 -9.55 3.06
C TYR A 227 -16.26 -9.71 3.72
N LEU A 228 -16.68 -10.93 4.06
CA LEU A 228 -18.02 -11.18 4.59
C LEU A 228 -18.06 -11.29 6.13
N ILE A 229 -16.94 -11.57 6.77
CA ILE A 229 -16.88 -11.73 8.23
C ILE A 229 -15.95 -10.67 8.85
N ASP A 230 -14.69 -10.66 8.44
CA ASP A 230 -13.66 -9.83 9.09
C ASP A 230 -13.88 -8.34 8.84
N ALA A 231 -14.63 -7.95 7.78
CA ALA A 231 -14.97 -6.56 7.50
C ALA A 231 -16.20 -6.04 8.27
N LEU A 232 -17.05 -6.91 8.82
CA LEU A 232 -18.26 -6.48 9.52
C LEU A 232 -18.01 -5.56 10.73
N PRO A 233 -16.99 -5.81 11.58
CA PRO A 233 -16.67 -4.92 12.68
C PRO A 233 -16.39 -3.48 12.27
N PHE A 234 -15.89 -3.24 11.05
CA PHE A 234 -15.61 -1.90 10.55
C PHE A 234 -16.84 -1.00 10.61
N PHE A 235 -17.99 -1.47 10.12
CA PHE A 235 -19.21 -0.66 10.08
C PHE A 235 -19.69 -0.30 11.48
N ARG A 236 -19.61 -1.24 12.42
CA ARG A 236 -19.94 -1.00 13.83
C ARG A 236 -19.01 0.07 14.41
N LEU A 237 -17.70 -0.05 14.25
CA LEU A 237 -16.71 0.88 14.77
C LEU A 237 -16.88 2.30 14.18
N ILE A 238 -17.24 2.43 12.90
CA ILE A 238 -17.52 3.72 12.27
C ILE A 238 -18.77 4.37 12.89
N VAL A 239 -19.82 3.58 13.20
CA VAL A 239 -20.99 4.10 13.92
C VAL A 239 -20.61 4.52 15.36
N GLU A 240 -19.83 3.72 16.07
CA GLU A 240 -19.31 4.08 17.40
C GLU A 240 -18.49 5.38 17.36
N GLN A 241 -17.64 5.55 16.32
CA GLN A 241 -16.89 6.80 16.11
C GLN A 241 -17.83 8.00 15.86
N LYS A 242 -18.87 7.84 15.05
CA LYS A 242 -19.86 8.89 14.78
C LYS A 242 -20.61 9.33 16.03
N LEU A 243 -20.87 8.39 16.94
CA LEU A 243 -21.58 8.63 18.21
C LEU A 243 -20.64 9.07 19.35
N GLY A 244 -19.34 9.19 19.10
CA GLY A 244 -18.35 9.54 20.14
C GLY A 244 -18.02 8.42 21.13
N ASN A 245 -18.41 7.18 20.82
CA ASN A 245 -18.24 6.02 21.72
C ASN A 245 -17.05 5.13 21.32
N TYR A 246 -16.37 5.42 20.20
CA TYR A 246 -15.19 4.67 19.77
C TYR A 246 -14.03 4.88 20.73
N LYS A 247 -13.45 3.78 21.19
CA LYS A 247 -12.26 3.78 22.04
C LYS A 247 -11.05 3.35 21.20
N MET A 248 -10.01 4.17 21.19
CA MET A 248 -8.76 3.83 20.51
C MET A 248 -8.10 2.63 21.21
N PRO A 249 -7.77 1.55 20.47
CA PRO A 249 -6.93 0.49 21.00
C PRO A 249 -5.51 1.04 21.26
N PHE A 250 -4.79 0.43 22.18
CA PHE A 250 -3.39 0.76 22.51
C PHE A 250 -3.15 2.16 23.11
N PHE A 251 -4.18 2.89 23.45
CA PHE A 251 -4.09 4.09 24.28
C PHE A 251 -4.29 3.65 25.73
N ASP A 252 -3.17 3.42 26.42
CA ASP A 252 -3.16 3.42 27.88
C ASP A 252 -3.23 4.91 28.28
N GLY A 253 -4.42 5.34 28.79
CA GLY A 253 -4.70 6.70 29.24
C GLY A 253 -3.89 7.08 30.45
#